data_76aa14e48d90511f4d1514f50012643c
#
_entry.id   76aa14e48d90511f4d1514f50012643c
#
_cell.length_a   1.000
_cell.length_b   1.000
_cell.length_c   1.000
_cell.angle_alpha   90.00
_cell.angle_beta   90.00
_cell.angle_gamma   90.00
#
_symmetry.space_group_name_H-M   'P 1'
#
loop_
_entity.id
_entity.type
_entity.pdbx_description
1 polymer ?
#
loop_
_entity_poly.entity_id
_entity_poly.type
_entity_poly.pdbx_seq_one_letter_code
_entity_poly.pdbx_strand_id
1 'polypeptide(L)'
;MSIEIPKEARQQAIASIERYFLENRDEKIGNVTAGALLGFFIEEVGPVIYNLAVAQVQERLQMRVMEVDLEINEAEFQYWRKHDTAKKKK
;
A
#
# COMPACT_ATOMS: atom_id res chain seq x y z
N MET A 1 -9.67 12.01 -8.46
CA MET A 1 -10.26 10.78 -7.91
C MET A 1 -10.68 11.02 -6.48
N SER A 2 -11.90 10.70 -6.14
CA SER A 2 -12.41 10.87 -4.78
C SER A 2 -12.42 9.52 -4.06
N ILE A 3 -12.03 9.55 -2.79
CA ILE A 3 -12.11 8.38 -1.94
C ILE A 3 -13.50 8.38 -1.30
N GLU A 4 -14.25 7.32 -1.54
CA GLU A 4 -15.56 7.15 -0.94
C GLU A 4 -15.47 6.11 0.16
N ILE A 5 -15.80 6.52 1.39
CA ILE A 5 -15.80 5.62 2.53
C ILE A 5 -17.21 5.04 2.68
N PRO A 6 -17.35 3.70 2.78
CA PRO A 6 -18.66 3.09 3.00
C PRO A 6 -19.34 3.66 4.25
N LYS A 7 -20.68 3.68 4.23
CA LYS A 7 -21.49 4.27 5.28
C LYS A 7 -21.10 3.76 6.69
N GLU A 8 -20.93 2.45 6.84
CA GLU A 8 -20.60 1.86 8.14
C GLU A 8 -19.22 2.29 8.63
N ALA A 9 -18.23 2.28 7.73
CA ALA A 9 -16.87 2.71 8.07
C ALA A 9 -16.87 4.21 8.40
N ARG A 10 -17.67 5.01 7.69
CA ARG A 10 -17.81 6.43 7.94
C ARG A 10 -18.38 6.69 9.35
N GLN A 11 -19.39 5.93 9.72
CA GLN A 11 -19.99 6.05 11.06
C GLN A 11 -18.99 5.70 12.16
N GLN A 12 -18.20 4.63 11.96
CA GLN A 12 -17.15 4.25 12.90
C GLN A 12 -16.06 5.30 13.00
N ALA A 13 -15.66 5.89 11.88
CA ALA A 13 -14.65 6.94 11.85
C ALA A 13 -15.14 8.18 12.60
N ILE A 14 -16.40 8.58 12.39
CA ILE A 14 -17.00 9.72 13.08
C ILE A 14 -17.02 9.48 14.59
N ALA A 15 -17.47 8.30 15.02
CA ALA A 15 -17.50 7.95 16.44
C ALA A 15 -16.10 7.94 17.05
N SER A 16 -15.12 7.47 16.31
CA SER A 16 -13.72 7.45 16.75
C SER A 16 -13.15 8.86 16.90
N ILE A 17 -13.48 9.75 15.98
CA ILE A 17 -13.06 11.16 16.06
C ILE A 17 -13.69 11.83 17.29
N GLU A 18 -15.00 11.62 17.52
CA GLU A 18 -15.68 12.14 18.70
C GLU A 18 -14.99 11.67 19.98
N ARG A 19 -14.65 10.38 20.04
CA ARG A 19 -13.97 9.80 21.20
C ARG A 19 -12.59 10.41 21.41
N TYR A 20 -11.84 10.63 20.33
CA TYR A 20 -10.52 11.26 20.41
C TYR A 20 -10.60 12.65 21.07
N PHE A 21 -11.54 13.48 20.62
CA PHE A 21 -11.70 14.81 21.18
C PHE A 21 -12.15 14.77 22.64
N LEU A 22 -13.04 13.84 22.98
CA LEU A 22 -13.51 13.71 24.34
C LEU A 22 -12.39 13.30 25.31
N GLU A 23 -11.59 12.28 24.90
CA GLU A 23 -10.52 11.74 25.76
C GLU A 23 -9.27 12.64 25.82
N ASN A 24 -8.93 13.31 24.74
CA ASN A 24 -7.68 14.07 24.68
C ASN A 24 -7.86 15.57 24.84
N ARG A 25 -9.03 16.12 24.54
CA ARG A 25 -9.30 17.56 24.59
C ARG A 25 -10.44 17.90 25.53
N ASP A 26 -11.08 16.90 26.09
CA ASP A 26 -12.24 17.07 26.95
C ASP A 26 -13.35 17.89 26.27
N GLU A 27 -13.52 17.71 24.97
CA GLU A 27 -14.51 18.39 24.15
C GLU A 27 -15.49 17.41 23.56
N LYS A 28 -16.78 17.69 23.70
CA LYS A 28 -17.84 16.93 23.03
C LYS A 28 -18.23 17.67 21.76
N ILE A 29 -17.62 17.28 20.63
CA ILE A 29 -17.83 18.00 19.37
C ILE A 29 -19.09 17.61 18.61
N GLY A 30 -19.63 16.41 18.87
CA GLY A 30 -20.81 15.92 18.17
C GLY A 30 -20.53 15.36 16.79
N ASN A 31 -21.53 14.64 16.24
CA ASN A 31 -21.35 13.89 14.98
C ASN A 31 -21.26 14.79 13.75
N VAL A 32 -21.93 15.95 13.76
CA VAL A 32 -21.88 16.88 12.62
C VAL A 32 -20.47 17.46 12.46
N THR A 33 -19.89 17.94 13.56
CA THR A 33 -18.53 18.49 13.55
C THR A 33 -17.50 17.41 13.22
N ALA A 34 -17.65 16.22 13.80
CA ALA A 34 -16.76 15.09 13.51
C ALA A 34 -16.85 14.67 12.04
N GLY A 35 -18.05 14.67 11.48
CA GLY A 35 -18.27 14.37 10.06
C GLY A 35 -17.64 15.39 9.13
N ALA A 36 -17.75 16.68 9.48
CA ALA A 36 -17.12 17.76 8.72
C ALA A 36 -15.59 17.64 8.76
N LEU A 37 -15.03 17.33 9.93
CA LEU A 37 -13.60 17.13 10.09
C LEU A 37 -13.10 15.92 9.26
N LEU A 38 -13.85 14.83 9.25
CA LEU A 38 -13.54 13.67 8.41
C LEU A 38 -13.53 14.04 6.95
N GLY A 39 -14.53 14.78 6.47
CA GLY A 39 -14.59 15.26 5.09
C GLY A 39 -13.39 16.12 4.72
N PHE A 40 -13.00 17.02 5.61
CA PHE A 40 -11.82 17.84 5.42
C PHE A 40 -10.55 16.98 5.25
N PHE A 41 -10.37 16.01 6.13
CA PHE A 41 -9.22 15.11 6.06
C PHE A 41 -9.18 14.32 4.75
N ILE A 42 -10.31 13.80 4.31
CA ILE A 42 -10.40 13.03 3.08
C ILE A 42 -10.00 13.89 1.88
N GLU A 43 -10.50 15.13 1.81
CA GLU A 43 -10.20 16.02 0.69
C GLU A 43 -8.79 16.58 0.73
N GLU A 44 -8.31 16.96 1.91
CA GLU A 44 -7.03 17.65 2.04
C GLU A 44 -5.84 16.69 2.17
N VAL A 45 -5.96 15.68 3.02
CA VAL A 45 -4.86 14.77 3.35
C VAL A 45 -4.99 13.43 2.65
N GLY A 46 -6.22 13.02 2.34
CA GLY A 46 -6.48 11.74 1.70
C GLY A 46 -5.68 11.48 0.43
N PRO A 47 -5.58 12.44 -0.50
CA PRO A 47 -4.76 12.25 -1.71
C PRO A 47 -3.29 11.99 -1.43
N VAL A 48 -2.74 12.61 -0.40
CA VAL A 48 -1.33 12.40 0.00
C VAL A 48 -1.14 10.95 0.46
N ILE A 49 -2.02 10.49 1.34
CA ILE A 49 -1.97 9.11 1.85
C ILE A 49 -2.17 8.11 0.72
N TYR A 50 -3.14 8.37 -0.14
CA TYR A 50 -3.45 7.53 -1.29
C TYR A 50 -2.24 7.41 -2.22
N ASN A 51 -1.60 8.52 -2.56
CA ASN A 51 -0.46 8.52 -3.46
C ASN A 51 0.75 7.80 -2.85
N LEU A 52 0.96 7.92 -1.55
CA LEU A 52 2.01 7.17 -0.86
C LEU A 52 1.73 5.67 -0.89
N ALA A 53 0.48 5.28 -0.68
CA ALA A 53 0.08 3.87 -0.75
C ALA A 53 0.28 3.30 -2.15
N VAL A 54 -0.09 4.05 -3.19
CA VAL A 54 0.12 3.66 -4.59
C VAL A 54 1.60 3.46 -4.87
N ALA A 55 2.45 4.38 -4.41
CA ALA A 55 3.89 4.27 -4.60
C ALA A 55 4.46 3.01 -3.95
N GLN A 56 4.00 2.66 -2.75
CA GLN A 56 4.42 1.44 -2.06
C GLN A 56 3.98 0.19 -2.82
N VAL A 57 2.76 0.18 -3.34
CA VAL A 57 2.25 -0.94 -4.13
C VAL A 57 3.07 -1.10 -5.42
N GLN A 58 3.38 -0.01 -6.11
CA GLN A 58 4.22 -0.04 -7.31
C GLN A 58 5.59 -0.62 -7.02
N GLU A 59 6.21 -0.20 -5.93
CA GLU A 59 7.52 -0.72 -5.52
C GLU A 59 7.47 -2.23 -5.28
N ARG A 60 6.43 -2.71 -4.59
CA ARG A 60 6.22 -4.14 -4.35
C ARG A 60 6.02 -4.92 -5.64
N LEU A 61 5.24 -4.38 -6.57
CA LEU A 61 5.02 -5.01 -7.87
C LEU A 61 6.29 -5.09 -8.68
N GLN A 62 7.12 -4.05 -8.66
CA GLN A 62 8.41 -4.06 -9.35
C GLN A 62 9.33 -5.13 -8.78
N MET A 63 9.37 -5.28 -7.46
CA MET A 63 10.15 -6.33 -6.81
C MET A 63 9.66 -7.72 -7.21
N ARG A 64 8.34 -7.92 -7.28
CA ARG A 64 7.76 -9.20 -7.71
C ARG A 64 8.08 -9.52 -9.15
N VAL A 65 8.07 -8.53 -10.04
CA VAL A 65 8.45 -8.72 -11.44
C VAL A 65 9.91 -9.15 -11.53
N MET A 66 10.80 -8.55 -10.75
CA MET A 66 12.21 -8.93 -10.70
C MET A 66 12.39 -10.36 -10.18
N GLU A 67 11.64 -10.75 -9.16
CA GLU A 67 11.67 -12.11 -8.61
C GLU A 67 11.26 -13.15 -9.65
N VAL A 68 10.23 -12.84 -10.47
CA VAL A 68 9.79 -13.72 -11.55
C VAL A 68 10.92 -13.95 -12.54
N ASP A 69 11.66 -12.91 -12.90
CA ASP A 69 12.81 -13.03 -13.78
C ASP A 69 13.85 -13.99 -13.19
N LEU A 70 14.15 -13.86 -11.92
CA LEU A 70 15.10 -14.76 -11.24
C LEU A 70 14.62 -16.21 -11.20
N GLU A 71 13.31 -16.42 -11.10
CA GLU A 71 12.71 -17.75 -11.01
C GLU A 71 12.69 -18.48 -12.36
N ILE A 72 12.40 -17.77 -13.45
CA ILE A 72 12.15 -18.38 -14.75
C ILE A 72 13.24 -18.14 -15.79
N ASN A 73 14.21 -17.27 -15.48
CA ASN A 73 15.31 -17.02 -16.39
C ASN A 73 16.17 -18.28 -16.55
N GLU A 74 16.48 -18.63 -17.78
CA GLU A 74 17.32 -19.78 -18.08
C GLU A 74 18.71 -19.34 -18.51
N ALA A 75 19.72 -20.04 -18.03
CA ALA A 75 21.09 -19.79 -18.44
C ALA A 75 21.27 -20.19 -19.90
N GLU A 76 21.72 -19.24 -20.71
CA GLU A 76 21.89 -19.44 -22.14
C GLU A 76 23.23 -20.07 -22.46
N PHE A 77 23.31 -20.71 -23.63
CA PHE A 77 24.55 -21.25 -24.18
C PHE A 77 25.27 -22.23 -23.26
N GLN A 78 24.52 -23.16 -22.67
CA GLN A 78 25.07 -24.09 -21.69
C GLN A 78 25.63 -25.37 -22.31
N TYR A 79 25.33 -25.65 -23.59
CA TYR A 79 25.72 -26.92 -24.21
C TYR A 79 27.23 -27.15 -24.18
N TRP A 80 28.00 -26.26 -24.80
CA TRP A 80 29.45 -26.40 -24.85
C TRP A 80 30.10 -26.26 -23.47
N ARG A 81 29.58 -25.44 -22.62
CA ARG A 81 30.09 -25.30 -21.26
C ARG A 81 30.02 -26.61 -20.48
N LYS A 82 28.92 -27.34 -20.62
CA LYS A 82 28.76 -28.64 -19.94
C LYS A 82 29.68 -29.69 -20.55
N HIS A 83 29.81 -29.73 -21.86
CA HIS A 83 30.65 -30.69 -22.55
C HIS A 83 32.12 -30.46 -22.31
N ASP A 84 32.56 -29.22 -22.31
CA ASP A 84 33.96 -28.89 -22.03
C ASP A 84 34.33 -29.22 -20.59
N THR A 85 33.46 -29.00 -19.64
CA THR A 85 33.66 -29.38 -18.23
C THR A 85 33.78 -30.90 -18.11
N ALA A 86 32.97 -31.65 -18.81
CA ALA A 86 33.02 -33.13 -18.83
C ALA A 86 34.36 -33.63 -19.40
N LYS A 87 34.86 -33.00 -20.45
CA LYS A 87 36.16 -33.34 -21.04
C LYS A 87 37.32 -33.09 -20.07
N LYS A 88 37.25 -32.01 -19.29
CA LYS A 88 38.31 -31.68 -18.34
C LYS A 88 38.38 -32.66 -17.17
N LYS A 89 37.33 -33.38 -16.87
CA LYS A 89 37.30 -34.38 -15.79
C LYS A 89 37.98 -35.70 -16.17
N LYS A 90 38.32 -35.86 -17.38
CA LYS A 90 39.12 -37.01 -17.83
C LYS A 90 40.59 -36.71 -17.67
#